data_a5e76650d5c044066b8f735af17d75aa
#
_entry.id   a5e76650d5c044066b8f735af17d75aa
#
_cell.length_a   1.000
_cell.length_b   1.000
_cell.length_c   1.000
_cell.angle_alpha   90.00
_cell.angle_beta   90.00
_cell.angle_gamma   90.00
#
_symmetry.space_group_name_H-M   'P 1'
#
loop_
_entity.id
_entity.type
_entity.pdbx_description
1 polymer ?
#
loop_
_entity_poly.entity_id
_entity_poly.type
_entity_poly.pdbx_seq_one_letter_code
_entity_poly.pdbx_strand_id
1 'polypeptide(L)'
;LRPAYTLGGSGGGIARNPEQCREILENGLRLSRVGQVLVERCIAGWKEIEYEVMRDGAGNVITVCNMENIDPVGVHTGDSIVVAPSQTLGDKEYQMLRTSALNIITELGITGGCNVQYALNPDSFEYCVIEVNPRVSRSSALASKATGYPIAKVAAKIALGYTLDEIK
;
A
#
# COMPACT_ATOMS: atom_id res chain seq x y z
N LEU A 1 -0.10 -17.78 5.22
CA LEU A 1 0.78 -18.20 6.31
C LEU A 1 2.18 -17.64 6.05
N ARG A 2 2.69 -16.82 6.97
CA ARG A 2 4.02 -16.20 6.86
C ARG A 2 4.80 -16.38 8.17
N PRO A 3 5.89 -17.16 8.18
CA PRO A 3 6.74 -17.28 9.35
C PRO A 3 7.43 -15.96 9.69
N ALA A 4 7.50 -15.61 10.96
CA ALA A 4 8.18 -14.42 11.43
C ALA A 4 9.70 -14.57 11.32
N TYR A 5 10.39 -13.50 10.92
CA TYR A 5 11.85 -13.43 10.79
C TYR A 5 12.46 -14.47 9.82
N THR A 6 11.77 -14.74 8.72
CA THR A 6 12.32 -15.50 7.59
C THR A 6 12.58 -14.59 6.39
N LEU A 7 13.52 -14.99 5.51
CA LEU A 7 13.85 -14.25 4.31
C LEU A 7 13.23 -14.92 3.07
N GLY A 8 12.83 -14.10 2.11
CA GLY A 8 12.40 -14.55 0.78
C GLY A 8 11.19 -15.49 0.79
N GLY A 9 10.29 -15.35 1.77
CA GLY A 9 9.07 -16.17 1.85
C GLY A 9 9.31 -17.61 2.31
N SER A 10 10.52 -17.93 2.80
CA SER A 10 10.87 -19.29 3.26
C SER A 10 9.90 -19.81 4.33
N GLY A 11 9.32 -21.00 4.10
CA GLY A 11 8.39 -21.65 5.01
C GLY A 11 6.98 -21.08 5.01
N GLY A 12 6.70 -20.04 4.20
CA GLY A 12 5.37 -19.52 3.99
C GLY A 12 4.61 -20.25 2.90
N GLY A 13 3.30 -20.01 2.83
CA GLY A 13 2.48 -20.61 1.77
C GLY A 13 0.99 -20.28 1.92
N ILE A 14 0.23 -20.70 0.92
CA ILE A 14 -1.23 -20.58 0.90
C ILE A 14 -1.82 -21.96 1.16
N ALA A 15 -2.58 -22.09 2.25
CA ALA A 15 -3.32 -23.30 2.57
C ALA A 15 -4.72 -23.22 1.95
N ARG A 16 -5.15 -24.32 1.33
CA ARG A 16 -6.47 -24.46 0.71
C ARG A 16 -7.38 -25.42 1.47
N ASN A 17 -6.83 -26.13 2.43
CA ASN A 17 -7.52 -27.09 3.31
C ASN A 17 -6.79 -27.18 4.67
N PRO A 18 -7.41 -27.79 5.69
CA PRO A 18 -6.83 -27.89 7.01
C PRO A 18 -5.51 -28.68 7.07
N GLU A 19 -5.34 -29.70 6.24
CA GLU A 19 -4.14 -30.52 6.20
C GLU A 19 -2.95 -29.71 5.72
N GLN A 20 -3.09 -28.99 4.59
CA GLN A 20 -2.08 -28.06 4.09
C GLN A 20 -1.78 -26.94 5.09
N CYS A 21 -2.80 -26.44 5.78
CA CYS A 21 -2.60 -25.42 6.82
C CYS A 21 -1.69 -25.95 7.93
N ARG A 22 -1.91 -27.16 8.42
CA ARG A 22 -1.10 -27.79 9.45
C ARG A 22 0.34 -27.98 8.98
N GLU A 23 0.53 -28.53 7.80
CA GLU A 23 1.86 -28.77 7.22
C GLU A 23 2.67 -27.48 7.11
N ILE A 24 2.07 -26.42 6.54
CA ILE A 24 2.73 -25.13 6.38
C ILE A 24 3.03 -24.49 7.73
N LEU A 25 2.10 -24.61 8.71
CA LEU A 25 2.30 -24.09 10.06
C LEU A 25 3.46 -24.79 10.78
N GLU A 26 3.51 -26.12 10.77
CA GLU A 26 4.57 -26.89 11.40
C GLU A 26 5.94 -26.55 10.79
N ASN A 27 6.02 -26.49 9.48
CA ASN A 27 7.24 -26.09 8.78
C ASN A 27 7.62 -24.63 9.09
N GLY A 28 6.64 -23.71 9.05
CA GLY A 28 6.86 -22.30 9.34
C GLY A 28 7.33 -22.04 10.76
N LEU A 29 6.74 -22.71 11.75
CA LEU A 29 7.16 -22.62 13.16
C LEU A 29 8.59 -23.12 13.36
N ARG A 30 8.99 -24.19 12.65
CA ARG A 30 10.34 -24.72 12.69
C ARG A 30 11.38 -23.76 12.08
N LEU A 31 11.02 -23.05 11.00
CA LEU A 31 11.91 -22.14 10.31
C LEU A 31 11.96 -20.76 10.95
N SER A 32 10.93 -20.36 11.67
CA SER A 32 10.90 -19.09 12.39
C SER A 32 11.83 -19.12 13.59
N ARG A 33 12.77 -18.18 13.66
CA ARG A 33 13.71 -18.03 14.79
C ARG A 33 13.02 -17.75 16.11
N VAL A 34 11.81 -17.21 16.09
CA VAL A 34 11.00 -16.86 17.26
C VAL A 34 9.80 -17.78 17.43
N GLY A 35 9.66 -18.84 16.61
CA GLY A 35 8.55 -19.80 16.69
C GLY A 35 7.18 -19.17 16.44
N GLN A 36 7.07 -18.20 15.54
CA GLN A 36 5.82 -17.51 15.23
C GLN A 36 5.49 -17.59 13.74
N VAL A 37 4.20 -17.74 13.43
CA VAL A 37 3.66 -17.69 12.07
C VAL A 37 2.44 -16.78 12.06
N LEU A 38 2.43 -15.80 11.16
CA LEU A 38 1.25 -14.99 10.89
C LEU A 38 0.30 -15.76 9.98
N VAL A 39 -0.96 -15.85 10.37
CA VAL A 39 -2.03 -16.46 9.57
C VAL A 39 -2.98 -15.36 9.11
N GLU A 40 -3.15 -15.25 7.80
CA GLU A 40 -3.95 -14.21 7.17
C GLU A 40 -4.95 -14.82 6.19
N ARG A 41 -6.05 -14.11 5.95
CA ARG A 41 -6.96 -14.43 4.85
C ARG A 41 -6.22 -14.26 3.52
N CYS A 42 -6.38 -15.22 2.62
CA CYS A 42 -5.84 -15.12 1.27
C CYS A 42 -6.65 -14.12 0.44
N ILE A 43 -5.96 -13.17 -0.16
CA ILE A 43 -6.51 -12.13 -1.05
C ILE A 43 -5.98 -12.27 -2.48
N ALA A 44 -5.53 -13.48 -2.86
CA ALA A 44 -5.09 -13.74 -4.22
C ALA A 44 -6.21 -13.42 -5.23
N GLY A 45 -5.85 -12.74 -6.30
CA GLY A 45 -6.79 -12.29 -7.34
C GLY A 45 -7.48 -10.94 -7.06
N TRP A 46 -7.21 -10.33 -5.90
CA TRP A 46 -7.66 -8.96 -5.65
C TRP A 46 -6.79 -7.96 -6.43
N LYS A 47 -7.38 -6.80 -6.76
CA LYS A 47 -6.66 -5.69 -7.39
C LYS A 47 -5.75 -5.03 -6.38
N GLU A 48 -4.52 -4.70 -6.79
CA GLU A 48 -3.61 -3.90 -5.98
C GLU A 48 -3.66 -2.44 -6.43
N ILE A 49 -4.07 -1.58 -5.51
CA ILE A 49 -4.27 -0.14 -5.75
C ILE A 49 -3.42 0.65 -4.78
N GLU A 50 -2.76 1.67 -5.27
CA GLU A 50 -1.95 2.57 -4.46
C GLU A 50 -2.46 4.00 -4.52
N TYR A 51 -2.29 4.73 -3.42
CA TYR A 51 -2.54 6.17 -3.33
C TYR A 51 -1.30 6.88 -2.82
N GLU A 52 -0.87 7.89 -3.57
CA GLU A 52 0.09 8.89 -3.10
C GLU A 52 -0.67 10.07 -2.51
N VAL A 53 -0.51 10.26 -1.22
CA VAL A 53 -1.16 11.34 -0.46
C VAL A 53 -0.13 12.18 0.26
N MET A 54 -0.46 13.43 0.53
CA MET A 54 0.40 14.36 1.26
C MET A 54 -0.39 15.12 2.31
N ARG A 55 0.28 15.42 3.42
CA ARG A 55 -0.28 16.24 4.50
C ARG A 55 0.78 17.20 5.01
N ASP A 56 0.40 18.45 5.26
CA ASP A 56 1.28 19.45 5.90
C ASP A 56 1.10 19.53 7.43
N GLY A 57 1.88 20.37 8.06
CA GLY A 57 1.83 20.59 9.50
C GLY A 57 0.55 21.30 9.99
N ALA A 58 -0.17 22.00 9.11
CA ALA A 58 -1.44 22.64 9.41
C ALA A 58 -2.65 21.69 9.29
N GLY A 59 -2.42 20.45 8.80
CA GLY A 59 -3.46 19.45 8.64
C GLY A 59 -4.15 19.46 7.28
N ASN A 60 -3.68 20.26 6.31
CA ASN A 60 -4.18 20.18 4.95
C ASN A 60 -3.72 18.87 4.31
N VAL A 61 -4.64 18.18 3.63
CA VAL A 61 -4.36 16.89 3.00
C VAL A 61 -4.77 16.90 1.54
N ILE A 62 -3.96 16.27 0.70
CA ILE A 62 -4.25 16.09 -0.71
C ILE A 62 -3.96 14.66 -1.16
N THR A 63 -4.71 14.20 -2.17
CA THR A 63 -4.35 13.04 -2.98
C THR A 63 -3.63 13.55 -4.22
N VAL A 64 -2.42 13.10 -4.44
CA VAL A 64 -1.63 13.47 -5.64
C VAL A 64 -2.02 12.60 -6.81
N CYS A 65 -2.07 11.29 -6.57
CA CYS A 65 -2.32 10.31 -7.61
C CYS A 65 -2.83 8.99 -7.00
N ASN A 66 -3.63 8.27 -7.76
CA ASN A 66 -3.81 6.85 -7.54
C ASN A 66 -3.13 6.05 -8.65
N MET A 67 -2.77 4.82 -8.36
CA MET A 67 -2.07 3.91 -9.27
C MET A 67 -2.64 2.51 -9.11
N GLU A 68 -2.50 1.72 -10.14
CA GLU A 68 -2.93 0.33 -10.17
C GLU A 68 -1.79 -0.57 -10.63
N ASN A 69 -1.54 -1.64 -9.88
CA ASN A 69 -0.66 -2.72 -10.30
C ASN A 69 -1.44 -3.68 -11.21
N ILE A 70 -0.92 -3.93 -12.40
CA ILE A 70 -1.56 -4.85 -13.36
C ILE A 70 -1.32 -6.30 -12.97
N ASP A 71 -0.21 -6.56 -12.29
CA ASP A 71 0.11 -7.88 -11.77
C ASP A 71 -0.75 -8.22 -10.54
N PRO A 72 -1.00 -9.50 -10.27
CA PRO A 72 -1.80 -9.92 -9.12
C PRO A 72 -1.20 -9.48 -7.79
N VAL A 73 -2.07 -9.27 -6.78
CA VAL A 73 -1.63 -9.03 -5.39
C VAL A 73 -0.63 -10.11 -4.95
N GLY A 74 0.50 -9.65 -4.41
CA GLY A 74 1.61 -10.49 -3.96
C GLY A 74 2.85 -10.42 -4.85
N VAL A 75 2.77 -9.84 -6.04
CA VAL A 75 3.96 -9.43 -6.81
C VAL A 75 4.45 -8.11 -6.23
N HIS A 76 5.76 -8.04 -5.91
CA HIS A 76 6.32 -6.84 -5.33
C HIS A 76 6.18 -5.65 -6.29
N THR A 77 5.69 -4.51 -5.81
CA THR A 77 5.44 -3.28 -6.60
C THR A 77 6.64 -2.86 -7.47
N GLY A 78 7.87 -3.11 -7.00
CA GLY A 78 9.08 -2.81 -7.77
C GLY A 78 9.30 -3.72 -8.98
N ASP A 79 8.60 -4.84 -9.06
CA ASP A 79 8.72 -5.88 -10.08
C ASP A 79 7.46 -6.00 -10.94
N SER A 80 6.43 -5.20 -10.65
CA SER A 80 5.16 -5.20 -11.38
C SER A 80 5.00 -4.02 -12.33
N ILE A 81 4.08 -4.15 -13.28
CA ILE A 81 3.66 -3.06 -14.16
C ILE A 81 2.66 -2.20 -13.40
N VAL A 82 3.01 -0.93 -13.19
CA VAL A 82 2.17 0.05 -12.51
C VAL A 82 1.68 1.09 -13.51
N VAL A 83 0.38 1.36 -13.49
CA VAL A 83 -0.25 2.41 -14.30
C VAL A 83 -0.79 3.53 -13.43
N ALA A 84 -0.63 4.76 -13.89
CA ALA A 84 -1.13 5.96 -13.23
C ALA A 84 -1.84 6.87 -14.27
N PRO A 85 -3.11 7.25 -14.02
CA PRO A 85 -3.99 6.82 -12.93
C PRO A 85 -4.47 5.37 -13.08
N SER A 86 -5.12 4.80 -12.06
CA SER A 86 -5.76 3.49 -12.16
C SER A 86 -6.78 3.45 -13.30
N GLN A 87 -6.87 2.31 -13.99
CA GLN A 87 -7.66 2.16 -15.21
C GLN A 87 -8.95 1.38 -15.01
N THR A 88 -9.04 0.58 -13.94
CA THR A 88 -10.15 -0.37 -13.73
C THR A 88 -11.05 -0.04 -12.55
N LEU A 89 -10.84 1.11 -11.90
CA LEU A 89 -11.69 1.56 -10.79
C LEU A 89 -12.90 2.35 -11.31
N GLY A 90 -14.08 2.02 -10.79
CA GLY A 90 -15.24 2.89 -10.84
C GLY A 90 -15.11 4.09 -9.88
N ASP A 91 -15.89 5.14 -10.09
CA ASP A 91 -15.83 6.35 -9.25
C ASP A 91 -16.07 6.06 -7.75
N LYS A 92 -17.00 5.17 -7.42
CA LYS A 92 -17.28 4.79 -6.03
C LYS A 92 -16.07 4.14 -5.35
N GLU A 93 -15.41 3.21 -6.04
CA GLU A 93 -14.20 2.54 -5.56
C GLU A 93 -13.07 3.55 -5.37
N TYR A 94 -12.87 4.41 -6.37
CA TYR A 94 -11.89 5.49 -6.32
C TYR A 94 -12.09 6.38 -5.10
N GLN A 95 -13.31 6.92 -4.89
CA GLN A 95 -13.59 7.84 -3.79
C GLN A 95 -13.52 7.15 -2.42
N MET A 96 -13.93 5.90 -2.33
CA MET A 96 -13.84 5.11 -1.10
C MET A 96 -12.39 4.94 -0.66
N LEU A 97 -11.52 4.47 -1.55
CA LEU A 97 -10.09 4.27 -1.26
C LEU A 97 -9.37 5.59 -1.03
N ARG A 98 -9.72 6.64 -1.80
CA ARG A 98 -9.21 7.99 -1.60
C ARG A 98 -9.51 8.51 -0.20
N THR A 99 -10.76 8.40 0.23
CA THR A 99 -11.19 8.83 1.57
C THR A 99 -10.46 8.05 2.65
N SER A 100 -10.32 6.74 2.48
CA SER A 100 -9.53 5.89 3.38
C SER A 100 -8.09 6.36 3.48
N ALA A 101 -7.42 6.65 2.36
CA ALA A 101 -6.03 7.10 2.35
C ALA A 101 -5.84 8.46 3.07
N LEU A 102 -6.76 9.41 2.84
CA LEU A 102 -6.75 10.71 3.53
C LEU A 102 -6.99 10.58 5.04
N ASN A 103 -7.89 9.69 5.45
CA ASN A 103 -8.12 9.40 6.87
C ASN A 103 -6.88 8.77 7.51
N ILE A 104 -6.25 7.79 6.85
CA ILE A 104 -5.06 7.12 7.36
C ILE A 104 -3.92 8.11 7.61
N ILE A 105 -3.58 8.96 6.64
CA ILE A 105 -2.48 9.93 6.79
C ILE A 105 -2.80 10.94 7.91
N THR A 106 -4.07 11.29 8.07
CA THR A 106 -4.53 12.23 9.11
C THR A 106 -4.46 11.59 10.49
N GLU A 107 -5.05 10.42 10.68
CA GLU A 107 -5.08 9.70 11.97
C GLU A 107 -3.69 9.32 12.46
N LEU A 108 -2.79 8.94 11.55
CA LEU A 108 -1.39 8.67 11.89
C LEU A 108 -0.55 9.92 12.12
N GLY A 109 -1.09 11.12 11.88
CA GLY A 109 -0.38 12.38 12.04
C GLY A 109 0.83 12.55 11.14
N ILE A 110 0.87 11.85 10.00
CA ILE A 110 2.00 11.89 9.07
C ILE A 110 2.09 13.27 8.45
N THR A 111 3.29 13.86 8.43
CA THR A 111 3.60 15.13 7.75
C THR A 111 4.56 14.85 6.60
N GLY A 112 4.21 15.29 5.40
CA GLY A 112 4.94 15.00 4.16
C GLY A 112 4.19 14.04 3.26
N GLY A 113 4.92 13.22 2.51
CA GLY A 113 4.36 12.23 1.59
C GLY A 113 4.10 10.88 2.25
N CYS A 114 3.06 10.21 1.79
CA CYS A 114 2.71 8.86 2.23
C CYS A 114 2.14 8.06 1.06
N ASN A 115 2.60 6.83 0.93
CA ASN A 115 2.04 5.84 0.02
C ASN A 115 1.17 4.87 0.81
N VAL A 116 -0.07 4.66 0.37
CA VAL A 116 -0.99 3.68 0.95
C VAL A 116 -1.34 2.63 -0.10
N GLN A 117 -1.12 1.37 0.22
CA GLN A 117 -1.38 0.23 -0.65
C GLN A 117 -2.60 -0.54 -0.17
N TYR A 118 -3.49 -0.83 -1.11
CA TYR A 118 -4.75 -1.53 -0.90
C TYR A 118 -4.85 -2.79 -1.75
N ALA A 119 -5.50 -3.80 -1.21
CA ALA A 119 -6.13 -4.85 -2.00
C ALA A 119 -7.63 -4.60 -2.05
N LEU A 120 -8.18 -4.55 -3.26
CA LEU A 120 -9.62 -4.37 -3.52
C LEU A 120 -10.19 -5.63 -4.16
N ASN A 121 -11.25 -6.16 -3.57
CA ASN A 121 -11.97 -7.30 -4.15
C ASN A 121 -12.59 -6.87 -5.50
N PRO A 122 -12.32 -7.57 -6.61
CA PRO A 122 -12.84 -7.19 -7.94
C PRO A 122 -14.35 -7.30 -8.07
N ASP A 123 -15.02 -8.08 -7.21
CA ASP A 123 -16.45 -8.40 -7.27
C ASP A 123 -17.28 -7.66 -6.21
N SER A 124 -16.63 -6.85 -5.36
CA SER A 124 -17.31 -6.12 -4.28
C SER A 124 -16.53 -4.87 -3.87
N PHE A 125 -17.10 -4.08 -2.93
CA PHE A 125 -16.40 -2.95 -2.32
C PHE A 125 -15.53 -3.34 -1.11
N GLU A 126 -15.33 -4.64 -0.87
CA GLU A 126 -14.46 -5.10 0.21
C GLU A 126 -13.00 -4.79 -0.14
N TYR A 127 -12.30 -4.15 0.78
CA TYR A 127 -10.89 -3.86 0.63
C TYR A 127 -10.13 -4.06 1.93
N CYS A 128 -8.84 -4.22 1.82
CA CYS A 128 -7.94 -4.17 2.98
C CYS A 128 -6.72 -3.30 2.67
N VAL A 129 -6.17 -2.71 3.73
CA VAL A 129 -4.87 -2.03 3.68
C VAL A 129 -3.78 -3.08 3.71
N ILE A 130 -2.90 -3.09 2.71
CA ILE A 130 -1.74 -3.98 2.66
C ILE A 130 -0.60 -3.35 3.45
N GLU A 131 -0.29 -2.08 3.13
CA GLU A 131 0.86 -1.37 3.70
C GLU A 131 0.65 0.13 3.66
N VAL A 132 1.19 0.80 4.68
CA VAL A 132 1.29 2.26 4.74
C VAL A 132 2.76 2.64 4.84
N ASN A 133 3.25 3.39 3.88
CA ASN A 133 4.63 3.86 3.81
C ASN A 133 4.69 5.37 4.08
N PRO A 134 4.97 5.83 5.33
CA PRO A 134 4.95 7.24 5.71
C PRO A 134 6.22 7.97 5.21
N ARG A 135 6.47 7.88 3.95
CA ARG A 135 7.65 8.44 3.27
C ARG A 135 7.41 8.57 1.77
N VAL A 136 8.21 9.39 1.10
CA VAL A 136 8.34 9.37 -0.36
C VAL A 136 8.97 8.04 -0.78
N SER A 137 8.44 7.42 -1.82
CA SER A 137 8.80 6.08 -2.29
C SER A 137 9.17 6.07 -3.78
N ARG A 138 9.48 4.89 -4.32
CA ARG A 138 9.71 4.72 -5.77
C ARG A 138 8.44 5.03 -6.59
N SER A 139 7.28 4.65 -6.08
CA SER A 139 5.98 4.97 -6.69
C SER A 139 5.69 6.47 -6.71
N SER A 140 6.20 7.24 -5.73
CA SER A 140 6.10 8.71 -5.74
C SER A 140 6.82 9.34 -6.94
N ALA A 141 7.92 8.74 -7.42
CA ALA A 141 8.61 9.20 -8.62
C ALA A 141 7.76 8.97 -9.88
N LEU A 142 7.11 7.81 -9.98
CA LEU A 142 6.16 7.51 -11.05
C LEU A 142 4.97 8.46 -11.01
N ALA A 143 4.35 8.64 -9.85
CA ALA A 143 3.24 9.56 -9.64
C ALA A 143 3.61 11.01 -10.01
N SER A 144 4.81 11.47 -9.61
CA SER A 144 5.31 12.80 -9.97
C SER A 144 5.46 12.97 -11.47
N LYS A 145 5.96 11.94 -12.17
CA LYS A 145 6.12 11.96 -13.63
C LYS A 145 4.77 11.94 -14.34
N ALA A 146 3.83 11.13 -13.86
CA ALA A 146 2.50 10.98 -14.44
C ALA A 146 1.64 12.24 -14.28
N THR A 147 1.72 12.92 -13.14
CA THR A 147 0.88 14.06 -12.79
C THR A 147 1.53 15.40 -13.05
N GLY A 148 2.86 15.45 -13.18
CA GLY A 148 3.64 16.69 -13.17
C GLY A 148 3.78 17.31 -11.77
N TYR A 149 3.22 16.70 -10.72
CA TYR A 149 3.30 17.22 -9.35
C TYR A 149 4.59 16.76 -8.68
N PRO A 150 5.49 17.67 -8.26
CA PRO A 150 6.83 17.30 -7.78
C PRO A 150 6.81 16.86 -6.31
N ILE A 151 6.33 15.66 -6.01
CA ILE A 151 6.11 15.13 -4.65
C ILE A 151 7.34 15.32 -3.75
N ALA A 152 8.53 14.96 -4.20
CA ALA A 152 9.74 15.06 -3.38
C ALA A 152 10.08 16.52 -3.03
N LYS A 153 9.94 17.45 -3.98
CA LYS A 153 10.14 18.89 -3.74
C LYS A 153 9.13 19.43 -2.74
N VAL A 154 7.86 19.05 -2.89
CA VAL A 154 6.78 19.48 -1.99
C VAL A 154 6.99 18.89 -0.60
N ALA A 155 7.33 17.61 -0.47
CA ALA A 155 7.66 16.98 0.80
C ALA A 155 8.82 17.67 1.53
N ALA A 156 9.87 18.07 0.79
CA ALA A 156 10.98 18.83 1.35
C ALA A 156 10.55 20.21 1.87
N LYS A 157 9.68 20.92 1.14
CA LYS A 157 9.14 22.20 1.60
C LYS A 157 8.25 22.04 2.84
N ILE A 158 7.40 21.01 2.89
CA ILE A 158 6.59 20.69 4.06
C ILE A 158 7.49 20.43 5.28
N ALA A 159 8.59 19.70 5.11
CA ALA A 159 9.57 19.45 6.18
C ALA A 159 10.25 20.72 6.70
N LEU A 160 10.30 21.78 5.89
CA LEU A 160 10.77 23.11 6.28
C LEU A 160 9.67 23.99 6.92
N GLY A 161 8.45 23.47 7.06
CA GLY A 161 7.33 24.16 7.70
C GLY A 161 6.36 24.88 6.77
N TYR A 162 6.53 24.77 5.44
CA TYR A 162 5.55 25.31 4.49
C TYR A 162 4.26 24.52 4.52
N THR A 163 3.13 25.20 4.36
CA THR A 163 1.83 24.58 4.15
C THR A 163 1.56 24.33 2.66
N LEU A 164 0.63 23.43 2.35
CA LEU A 164 0.35 23.03 0.96
C LEU A 164 -0.15 24.22 0.10
N ASP A 165 -0.89 25.16 0.69
CA ASP A 165 -1.39 26.37 0.04
C ASP A 165 -0.30 27.43 -0.21
N GLU A 166 0.78 27.42 0.55
CA GLU A 166 1.94 28.32 0.34
C GLU A 166 2.89 27.81 -0.74
N ILE A 167 2.85 26.51 -1.08
CA ILE A 167 3.75 25.90 -2.03
C ILE A 167 3.25 26.11 -3.47
N LYS A 168 3.96 26.98 -4.19
CA LYS A 168 3.73 27.24 -5.62
C LYS A 168 4.67 26.43 -6.50
#